data_c461f84f17fe0df58a7de49dc394cd01
#
_entry.id   c461f84f17fe0df58a7de49dc394cd01
#
_cell.length_a   1.000
_cell.length_b   1.000
_cell.length_c   1.000
_cell.angle_alpha   90.00
_cell.angle_beta   90.00
_cell.angle_gamma   90.00
#
_symmetry.space_group_name_H-M   'P 1'
#
loop_
_entity.id
_entity.type
_entity.pdbx_description
1 polymer ?
#
loop_
_entity_poly.entity_id
_entity_poly.type
_entity_poly.pdbx_seq_one_letter_code
_entity_poly.pdbx_strand_id
1 'polypeptide(L)'
;MKTFARASALMMTCALALTGALAIPALAQEKPVAGEVKEGSLKGKTLTFVSYGGIYQDGQVAALEDFVKKSGVTLLNDGPTEIAKLKAQVDAGNVTWDVVDTADLPPYVHCGTLFQKLDLSKLDVSKIPPGQVGECSVPAMNYGVVLMYKNETYKDNPPKSWADFFDTEKFPGIRAIDGSGDPTGGLLEQAFKTTGGDPKAMTPEDIEPAIQKLRDLGPDTIYWKTGAESQQLAESGEADMVMMWTGRAMTAVKNGAQYTPVWQDWLVVMDQMTIPVGVKDTDAAYALLNAYLGQRSQEILSEKTSYTPIHMDAKPKVDEVTAAFLTSTQERISQGYQQNIPFWVKNFDLAAEKWTALLSGN
;
A
#
# COMPACT_ATOMS: atom_id res chain seq x y z
N MET A 1 -96.05 -17.61 45.11
CA MET A 1 -95.78 -19.02 44.79
C MET A 1 -94.41 -19.10 44.21
N LYS A 2 -93.51 -19.88 44.81
CA LYS A 2 -92.06 -19.90 44.63
C LYS A 2 -91.70 -20.87 43.49
N THR A 3 -90.88 -20.49 42.54
CA THR A 3 -90.28 -21.38 41.59
C THR A 3 -88.74 -21.15 41.58
N PHE A 4 -87.99 -22.17 41.93
CA PHE A 4 -86.55 -22.26 41.96
C PHE A 4 -86.02 -22.44 40.57
N ALA A 5 -85.03 -21.64 40.17
CA ALA A 5 -84.22 -21.85 38.99
C ALA A 5 -82.87 -22.41 39.43
N ARG A 6 -82.46 -23.55 38.89
CA ARG A 6 -81.17 -24.22 39.06
C ARG A 6 -80.15 -23.58 38.11
N ALA A 7 -79.08 -23.10 38.65
CA ALA A 7 -77.88 -22.67 37.85
C ALA A 7 -76.97 -23.87 37.56
N SER A 8 -76.73 -24.15 36.29
CA SER A 8 -75.71 -25.12 35.83
C SER A 8 -74.42 -24.40 35.61
N ALA A 9 -73.41 -24.77 36.39
CA ALA A 9 -72.04 -24.27 36.18
C ALA A 9 -71.37 -25.03 35.03
N LEU A 10 -70.99 -24.31 33.97
CA LEU A 10 -70.15 -24.83 32.89
C LEU A 10 -68.69 -24.59 33.26
N MET A 11 -67.95 -25.66 33.56
CA MET A 11 -66.48 -25.58 33.71
C MET A 11 -65.83 -25.48 32.33
N MET A 12 -65.22 -24.33 32.04
CA MET A 12 -64.43 -24.09 30.84
C MET A 12 -62.96 -24.39 31.15
N THR A 13 -62.48 -25.55 30.71
CA THR A 13 -61.04 -25.93 30.79
C THR A 13 -60.27 -25.16 29.78
N CYS A 14 -59.45 -24.15 30.23
CA CYS A 14 -58.43 -23.51 29.40
C CYS A 14 -57.24 -24.44 29.25
N ALA A 15 -57.07 -25.02 28.03
CA ALA A 15 -55.84 -25.66 27.63
C ALA A 15 -54.78 -24.58 27.26
N LEU A 16 -53.79 -24.35 28.11
CA LEU A 16 -52.61 -23.58 27.77
C LEU A 16 -51.76 -24.38 26.77
N ALA A 17 -51.83 -24.00 25.50
CA ALA A 17 -50.85 -24.45 24.51
C ALA A 17 -49.52 -23.68 24.75
N LEU A 18 -48.54 -24.32 25.39
CA LEU A 18 -47.13 -23.85 25.40
C LEU A 18 -46.59 -24.02 23.97
N THR A 19 -46.61 -22.94 23.19
CA THR A 19 -45.77 -22.83 21.98
C THR A 19 -44.32 -22.59 22.41
N GLY A 20 -43.55 -23.66 22.54
CA GLY A 20 -42.11 -23.59 22.69
C GLY A 20 -41.50 -22.98 21.43
N ALA A 21 -41.15 -21.71 21.46
CA ALA A 21 -40.31 -21.11 20.45
C ALA A 21 -38.92 -21.80 20.51
N LEU A 22 -38.65 -22.70 19.56
CA LEU A 22 -37.31 -23.19 19.32
C LEU A 22 -36.45 -21.98 18.90
N ALA A 23 -35.72 -21.44 19.85
CA ALA A 23 -34.67 -20.50 19.57
C ALA A 23 -33.63 -21.24 18.73
N ILE A 24 -33.62 -21.01 17.40
CA ILE A 24 -32.53 -21.42 16.51
C ILE A 24 -31.31 -20.65 17.03
N PRO A 25 -30.25 -21.33 17.50
CA PRO A 25 -29.03 -20.61 17.87
C PRO A 25 -28.57 -19.87 16.62
N ALA A 26 -28.45 -18.54 16.70
CA ALA A 26 -27.76 -17.76 15.69
C ALA A 26 -26.35 -18.37 15.60
N LEU A 27 -26.03 -19.01 14.47
CA LEU A 27 -24.68 -19.45 14.18
C LEU A 27 -23.82 -18.19 14.30
N ALA A 28 -23.04 -18.13 15.36
CA ALA A 28 -22.05 -17.06 15.50
C ALA A 28 -21.19 -17.12 14.22
N GLN A 29 -21.22 -16.07 13.42
CA GLN A 29 -20.39 -15.95 12.22
C GLN A 29 -18.94 -16.10 12.68
N GLU A 30 -18.26 -17.15 12.21
CA GLU A 30 -16.86 -17.37 12.54
C GLU A 30 -16.07 -16.11 12.11
N LYS A 31 -15.25 -15.61 13.02
CA LYS A 31 -14.40 -14.46 12.69
C LYS A 31 -13.43 -14.88 11.59
N PRO A 32 -13.20 -14.02 10.59
CA PRO A 32 -12.19 -14.31 9.57
C PRO A 32 -10.82 -14.46 10.23
N VAL A 33 -9.99 -15.33 9.64
CA VAL A 33 -8.58 -15.50 10.03
C VAL A 33 -7.74 -15.19 8.80
N ALA A 34 -6.76 -14.29 8.95
CA ALA A 34 -5.90 -13.87 7.84
C ALA A 34 -5.16 -15.07 7.22
N GLY A 35 -5.26 -15.22 5.91
CA GLY A 35 -4.68 -16.34 5.17
C GLY A 35 -5.51 -17.62 5.15
N GLU A 36 -6.60 -17.69 5.90
CA GLU A 36 -7.49 -18.86 5.88
C GLU A 36 -8.40 -18.83 4.64
N VAL A 37 -8.47 -19.95 3.94
CA VAL A 37 -9.23 -20.10 2.70
C VAL A 37 -10.12 -21.33 2.83
N LYS A 38 -11.42 -21.11 2.68
CA LYS A 38 -12.41 -22.18 2.69
C LYS A 38 -12.41 -22.91 1.34
N GLU A 39 -12.23 -24.23 1.39
CA GLU A 39 -12.18 -25.10 0.22
C GLU A 39 -13.42 -24.95 -0.67
N GLY A 40 -13.20 -24.72 -1.97
CA GLY A 40 -14.25 -24.63 -2.97
C GLY A 40 -15.21 -23.43 -2.83
N SER A 41 -14.94 -22.50 -1.92
CA SER A 41 -15.86 -21.39 -1.57
C SER A 41 -16.16 -20.43 -2.74
N LEU A 42 -15.25 -20.35 -3.72
CA LEU A 42 -15.38 -19.48 -4.88
C LEU A 42 -15.36 -20.25 -6.21
N LYS A 43 -15.68 -21.54 -6.18
CA LYS A 43 -15.73 -22.38 -7.39
C LYS A 43 -16.70 -21.79 -8.42
N GLY A 44 -16.18 -21.58 -9.65
CA GLY A 44 -16.93 -21.02 -10.77
C GLY A 44 -17.07 -19.49 -10.73
N LYS A 45 -16.47 -18.81 -9.74
CA LYS A 45 -16.36 -17.36 -9.71
C LYS A 45 -15.08 -16.89 -10.38
N THR A 46 -15.10 -15.66 -10.87
CA THR A 46 -13.93 -14.98 -11.44
C THR A 46 -13.72 -13.67 -10.69
N LEU A 47 -12.48 -13.39 -10.32
CA LEU A 47 -12.04 -12.10 -9.76
C LEU A 47 -10.94 -11.51 -10.65
N THR A 48 -10.97 -10.20 -10.82
CA THR A 48 -9.90 -9.44 -11.46
C THR A 48 -9.11 -8.68 -10.40
N PHE A 49 -7.85 -9.08 -10.23
CA PHE A 49 -6.86 -8.40 -9.39
C PHE A 49 -6.04 -7.45 -10.25
N VAL A 50 -5.85 -6.23 -9.78
CA VAL A 50 -5.14 -5.17 -10.50
C VAL A 50 -4.00 -4.62 -9.67
N SER A 51 -2.82 -4.48 -10.29
CA SER A 51 -1.62 -3.96 -9.66
C SER A 51 -0.69 -3.31 -10.70
N TYR A 52 0.54 -2.97 -10.29
CA TYR A 52 1.49 -2.19 -11.09
C TYR A 52 2.35 -3.01 -12.08
N GLY A 53 2.09 -4.31 -12.22
CA GLY A 53 2.83 -5.17 -13.15
C GLY A 53 4.24 -5.56 -12.68
N GLY A 54 4.95 -6.31 -13.55
CA GLY A 54 6.32 -6.75 -13.34
C GLY A 54 6.51 -7.60 -12.09
N ILE A 55 7.73 -7.60 -11.55
CA ILE A 55 8.10 -8.45 -10.40
C ILE A 55 7.20 -8.26 -9.17
N TYR A 56 6.62 -7.07 -9.01
CA TYR A 56 5.72 -6.79 -7.89
C TYR A 56 4.41 -7.56 -8.03
N GLN A 57 3.71 -7.40 -9.15
CA GLN A 57 2.44 -8.10 -9.37
C GLN A 57 2.67 -9.61 -9.47
N ASP A 58 3.77 -10.07 -10.07
CA ASP A 58 4.13 -11.49 -10.10
C ASP A 58 4.30 -12.05 -8.68
N GLY A 59 4.91 -11.29 -7.78
CA GLY A 59 5.05 -11.65 -6.38
C GLY A 59 3.70 -11.71 -5.63
N GLN A 60 2.78 -10.78 -5.92
CA GLN A 60 1.43 -10.77 -5.35
C GLN A 60 0.60 -11.95 -5.86
N VAL A 61 0.69 -12.26 -7.15
CA VAL A 61 0.04 -13.44 -7.74
C VAL A 61 0.56 -14.72 -7.10
N ALA A 62 1.88 -14.84 -6.93
CA ALA A 62 2.47 -16.00 -6.24
C ALA A 62 2.00 -16.11 -4.78
N ALA A 63 1.83 -14.98 -4.08
CA ALA A 63 1.28 -14.96 -2.72
C ALA A 63 -0.18 -15.42 -2.65
N LEU A 64 -0.93 -15.31 -3.75
CA LEU A 64 -2.33 -15.71 -3.87
C LEU A 64 -2.53 -17.11 -4.47
N GLU A 65 -1.48 -17.84 -4.87
CA GLU A 65 -1.60 -19.17 -5.48
C GLU A 65 -2.39 -20.17 -4.62
N ASP A 66 -2.13 -20.18 -3.31
CA ASP A 66 -2.84 -21.08 -2.36
C ASP A 66 -4.33 -20.70 -2.24
N PHE A 67 -4.64 -19.40 -2.26
CA PHE A 67 -6.01 -18.90 -2.31
C PHE A 67 -6.74 -19.37 -3.56
N VAL A 68 -6.15 -19.20 -4.74
CA VAL A 68 -6.72 -19.63 -6.02
C VAL A 68 -6.98 -21.13 -6.02
N LYS A 69 -5.98 -21.92 -5.62
CA LYS A 69 -6.06 -23.37 -5.59
C LYS A 69 -7.15 -23.89 -4.65
N LYS A 70 -7.21 -23.36 -3.42
CA LYS A 70 -8.16 -23.82 -2.40
C LYS A 70 -9.57 -23.31 -2.65
N SER A 71 -9.75 -22.05 -2.94
CA SER A 71 -11.07 -21.47 -3.16
C SER A 71 -11.73 -21.92 -4.46
N GLY A 72 -10.94 -22.31 -5.48
CA GLY A 72 -11.41 -22.66 -6.80
C GLY A 72 -11.82 -21.47 -7.66
N VAL A 73 -11.40 -20.25 -7.29
CA VAL A 73 -11.62 -19.02 -8.05
C VAL A 73 -10.76 -18.99 -9.32
N THR A 74 -11.28 -18.38 -10.40
CA THR A 74 -10.45 -17.95 -11.53
C THR A 74 -9.96 -16.54 -11.24
N LEU A 75 -8.64 -16.36 -11.05
CA LEU A 75 -8.03 -15.04 -10.82
C LEU A 75 -7.47 -14.50 -12.14
N LEU A 76 -8.05 -13.40 -12.61
CA LEU A 76 -7.53 -12.60 -13.73
C LEU A 76 -6.64 -11.50 -13.17
N ASN A 77 -5.62 -11.15 -13.95
CA ASN A 77 -4.70 -10.06 -13.62
C ASN A 77 -4.79 -8.98 -14.68
N ASP A 78 -4.94 -7.73 -14.26
CA ASP A 78 -4.88 -6.53 -15.12
C ASP A 78 -3.86 -5.53 -14.53
N GLY A 79 -3.43 -4.56 -15.31
CA GLY A 79 -2.47 -3.54 -14.91
C GLY A 79 -1.93 -2.75 -16.10
N PRO A 80 -1.21 -1.67 -15.85
CA PRO A 80 -0.95 -1.11 -14.52
C PRO A 80 -2.19 -0.47 -13.89
N THR A 81 -2.15 -0.28 -12.55
CA THR A 81 -3.19 0.48 -11.85
C THR A 81 -3.21 1.93 -12.35
N GLU A 82 -4.37 2.36 -12.84
CA GLU A 82 -4.62 3.72 -13.28
C GLU A 82 -5.93 4.22 -12.67
N ILE A 83 -5.86 5.23 -11.82
CA ILE A 83 -7.05 5.79 -11.13
C ILE A 83 -8.06 6.35 -12.14
N ALA A 84 -7.61 6.97 -13.24
CA ALA A 84 -8.48 7.46 -14.29
C ALA A 84 -9.28 6.34 -14.98
N LYS A 85 -8.66 5.18 -15.21
CA LYS A 85 -9.32 3.99 -15.78
C LYS A 85 -10.36 3.42 -14.80
N LEU A 86 -10.04 3.35 -13.51
CA LEU A 86 -10.98 2.95 -12.48
C LEU A 86 -12.17 3.93 -12.41
N LYS A 87 -11.88 5.23 -12.41
CA LYS A 87 -12.93 6.26 -12.39
C LYS A 87 -13.90 6.11 -13.57
N ALA A 88 -13.37 5.87 -14.77
CA ALA A 88 -14.22 5.65 -15.95
C ALA A 88 -15.14 4.42 -15.80
N GLN A 89 -14.67 3.32 -15.19
CA GLN A 89 -15.47 2.13 -14.90
C GLN A 89 -16.58 2.42 -13.88
N VAL A 90 -16.26 3.14 -12.80
CA VAL A 90 -17.23 3.51 -11.76
C VAL A 90 -18.29 4.46 -12.31
N ASP A 91 -17.89 5.50 -13.03
CA ASP A 91 -18.80 6.48 -13.65
C ASP A 91 -19.74 5.82 -14.65
N ALA A 92 -19.26 4.81 -15.40
CA ALA A 92 -20.07 4.03 -16.32
C ALA A 92 -20.97 2.97 -15.66
N GLY A 93 -20.84 2.75 -14.35
CA GLY A 93 -21.53 1.67 -13.62
C GLY A 93 -21.17 0.26 -14.10
N ASN A 94 -20.00 0.11 -14.73
CA ASN A 94 -19.50 -1.16 -15.26
C ASN A 94 -18.09 -1.45 -14.76
N VAL A 95 -18.00 -1.77 -13.46
CA VAL A 95 -16.74 -2.09 -12.80
C VAL A 95 -16.34 -3.54 -13.10
N THR A 96 -15.15 -3.70 -13.65
CA THR A 96 -14.55 -5.00 -14.03
C THR A 96 -13.35 -5.37 -13.16
N TRP A 97 -12.85 -4.44 -12.35
CA TRP A 97 -11.79 -4.64 -11.39
C TRP A 97 -12.38 -4.96 -10.01
N ASP A 98 -12.02 -6.08 -9.40
CA ASP A 98 -12.62 -6.52 -8.14
C ASP A 98 -11.78 -6.13 -6.93
N VAL A 99 -10.45 -6.26 -7.04
CA VAL A 99 -9.49 -5.82 -6.03
C VAL A 99 -8.39 -5.04 -6.73
N VAL A 100 -8.11 -3.85 -6.22
CA VAL A 100 -7.11 -2.94 -6.80
C VAL A 100 -6.06 -2.61 -5.77
N ASP A 101 -4.82 -2.92 -6.12
CA ASP A 101 -3.64 -2.41 -5.45
C ASP A 101 -3.32 -1.01 -5.99
N THR A 102 -3.16 -0.06 -5.11
CA THR A 102 -2.91 1.34 -5.43
C THR A 102 -1.87 1.94 -4.50
N ALA A 103 -1.24 3.03 -4.92
CA ALA A 103 -0.36 3.83 -4.07
C ALA A 103 -1.09 4.32 -2.79
N ASP A 104 -0.34 4.84 -1.84
CA ASP A 104 -0.83 5.20 -0.51
C ASP A 104 -1.95 6.26 -0.52
N LEU A 105 -1.81 7.31 -1.33
CA LEU A 105 -2.71 8.47 -1.32
C LEU A 105 -4.13 8.22 -1.89
N PRO A 106 -4.33 7.52 -3.01
CA PRO A 106 -5.64 7.42 -3.66
C PRO A 106 -6.79 6.92 -2.76
N PRO A 107 -6.60 5.94 -1.84
CA PRO A 107 -7.68 5.49 -0.96
C PRO A 107 -8.16 6.55 0.03
N TYR A 108 -7.33 7.51 0.38
CA TYR A 108 -7.72 8.64 1.25
C TYR A 108 -8.49 9.70 0.48
N VAL A 109 -8.07 10.00 -0.76
CA VAL A 109 -8.73 11.00 -1.62
C VAL A 109 -10.07 10.50 -2.14
N HIS A 110 -10.16 9.22 -2.51
CA HIS A 110 -11.30 8.65 -3.23
C HIS A 110 -12.13 7.68 -2.39
N CYS A 111 -11.98 7.72 -1.05
CA CYS A 111 -12.78 6.90 -0.15
C CYS A 111 -14.27 7.24 -0.27
N GLY A 112 -15.11 6.23 -0.49
CA GLY A 112 -16.54 6.37 -0.70
C GLY A 112 -16.95 6.82 -2.11
N THR A 113 -16.00 7.19 -2.98
CA THR A 113 -16.27 7.59 -4.37
C THR A 113 -15.78 6.55 -5.39
N LEU A 114 -14.52 6.19 -5.35
CA LEU A 114 -13.95 5.13 -6.19
C LEU A 114 -13.73 3.83 -5.40
N PHE A 115 -13.38 3.94 -4.13
CA PHE A 115 -13.15 2.80 -3.25
C PHE A 115 -14.23 2.73 -2.18
N GLN A 116 -14.78 1.56 -1.93
CA GLN A 116 -15.80 1.39 -0.90
C GLN A 116 -15.15 1.37 0.51
N LYS A 117 -15.90 1.87 1.50
CA LYS A 117 -15.53 1.72 2.90
C LYS A 117 -15.50 0.25 3.25
N LEU A 118 -14.43 -0.18 3.91
CA LEU A 118 -14.24 -1.57 4.26
C LEU A 118 -15.05 -1.97 5.52
N ASP A 119 -15.72 -3.10 5.42
CA ASP A 119 -16.31 -3.80 6.57
C ASP A 119 -15.21 -4.65 7.23
N LEU A 120 -14.56 -4.11 8.24
CA LEU A 120 -13.47 -4.78 8.95
C LEU A 120 -13.95 -6.04 9.72
N SER A 121 -15.25 -6.28 9.86
CA SER A 121 -15.74 -7.55 10.40
C SER A 121 -15.52 -8.74 9.47
N LYS A 122 -15.21 -8.47 8.19
CA LYS A 122 -14.91 -9.48 7.15
C LYS A 122 -13.41 -9.71 6.95
N LEU A 123 -12.55 -9.01 7.69
CA LEU A 123 -11.10 -9.08 7.57
C LEU A 123 -10.46 -9.34 8.93
N ASP A 124 -9.44 -10.16 8.97
CA ASP A 124 -8.56 -10.25 10.13
C ASP A 124 -7.36 -9.32 9.96
N VAL A 125 -7.46 -8.15 10.57
CA VAL A 125 -6.40 -7.13 10.60
C VAL A 125 -5.60 -7.15 11.91
N SER A 126 -5.77 -8.16 12.76
CA SER A 126 -5.18 -8.24 14.10
C SER A 126 -3.64 -8.29 14.09
N LYS A 127 -3.05 -8.67 12.95
CA LYS A 127 -1.60 -8.76 12.75
C LYS A 127 -1.04 -7.69 11.82
N ILE A 128 -1.84 -6.67 11.50
CA ILE A 128 -1.39 -5.49 10.77
C ILE A 128 -0.89 -4.45 11.78
N PRO A 129 0.23 -3.75 11.51
CA PRO A 129 0.71 -2.71 12.39
C PRO A 129 -0.35 -1.63 12.64
N PRO A 130 -0.47 -1.11 13.88
CA PRO A 130 -1.43 -0.05 14.21
C PRO A 130 -1.26 1.18 13.30
N GLY A 131 -2.38 1.73 12.83
CA GLY A 131 -2.42 2.93 11.98
C GLY A 131 -2.22 2.68 10.48
N GLN A 132 -1.99 1.44 10.05
CA GLN A 132 -1.85 1.11 8.63
C GLN A 132 -3.16 0.71 7.94
N VAL A 133 -4.21 0.41 8.69
CA VAL A 133 -5.53 0.10 8.15
C VAL A 133 -6.30 1.39 7.94
N GLY A 134 -6.68 1.66 6.70
CA GLY A 134 -7.48 2.82 6.32
C GLY A 134 -8.99 2.54 6.37
N GLU A 135 -9.81 3.57 6.16
CA GLU A 135 -11.28 3.43 6.06
C GLU A 135 -11.69 2.66 4.79
N CYS A 136 -10.95 2.84 3.68
CA CYS A 136 -11.23 2.25 2.38
C CYS A 136 -10.12 1.29 1.90
N SER A 137 -9.14 0.97 2.74
CA SER A 137 -7.99 0.17 2.35
C SER A 137 -7.39 -0.64 3.47
N VAL A 138 -6.70 -1.71 3.11
CA VAL A 138 -5.72 -2.39 3.96
C VAL A 138 -4.35 -2.34 3.28
N PRO A 139 -3.23 -2.31 4.03
CA PRO A 139 -1.91 -2.24 3.41
C PRO A 139 -1.64 -3.49 2.57
N ALA A 140 -1.00 -3.31 1.42
CA ALA A 140 -0.54 -4.38 0.56
C ALA A 140 0.87 -4.85 0.95
N MET A 141 1.77 -3.93 1.15
CA MET A 141 3.15 -4.12 1.59
C MET A 141 3.75 -2.78 2.02
N ASN A 142 4.91 -2.82 2.67
CA ASN A 142 5.71 -1.62 2.93
C ASN A 142 6.98 -1.65 2.08
N TYR A 143 7.34 -0.50 1.54
CA TYR A 143 8.62 -0.28 0.90
C TYR A 143 9.19 1.08 1.30
N GLY A 144 10.37 1.39 0.85
CA GLY A 144 11.00 2.66 1.14
C GLY A 144 11.44 3.40 -0.10
N VAL A 145 11.49 4.72 0.01
CA VAL A 145 12.28 5.56 -0.87
C VAL A 145 13.58 5.88 -0.14
N VAL A 146 14.69 5.48 -0.72
CA VAL A 146 16.03 5.64 -0.16
C VAL A 146 16.94 6.41 -1.09
N LEU A 147 17.91 7.08 -0.53
CA LEU A 147 19.05 7.59 -1.26
C LEU A 147 20.07 6.47 -1.42
N MET A 148 20.48 6.18 -2.65
CA MET A 148 21.60 5.30 -2.97
C MET A 148 22.80 6.13 -3.42
N TYR A 149 24.00 5.80 -2.96
CA TYR A 149 25.22 6.47 -3.42
C TYR A 149 26.22 5.46 -3.98
N LYS A 150 26.99 5.89 -5.01
CA LYS A 150 28.03 5.11 -5.66
C LYS A 150 29.26 4.99 -4.76
N ASN A 151 29.63 3.77 -4.39
CA ASN A 151 30.69 3.49 -3.42
C ASN A 151 32.04 4.05 -3.84
N GLU A 152 32.38 3.98 -5.12
CA GLU A 152 33.67 4.46 -5.65
C GLU A 152 33.79 5.99 -5.53
N THR A 153 32.72 6.72 -5.87
CA THR A 153 32.71 8.20 -5.84
C THR A 153 32.88 8.74 -4.43
N TYR A 154 32.26 8.09 -3.46
CA TYR A 154 32.20 8.60 -2.08
C TYR A 154 32.92 7.72 -1.05
N LYS A 155 33.89 6.91 -1.49
CA LYS A 155 34.63 5.95 -0.60
C LYS A 155 35.27 6.60 0.62
N ASP A 156 35.80 7.82 0.48
CA ASP A 156 36.54 8.53 1.53
C ASP A 156 35.60 9.42 2.38
N ASN A 157 34.42 9.78 1.86
CA ASN A 157 33.44 10.61 2.53
C ASN A 157 32.02 10.19 2.12
N PRO A 158 31.51 9.06 2.65
CA PRO A 158 30.20 8.57 2.30
C PRO A 158 29.09 9.51 2.80
N PRO A 159 28.07 9.83 1.97
CA PRO A 159 26.90 10.61 2.38
C PRO A 159 26.10 9.82 3.44
N LYS A 160 25.51 10.54 4.41
CA LYS A 160 24.83 9.96 5.58
C LYS A 160 23.36 10.36 5.68
N SER A 161 22.92 11.33 4.88
CA SER A 161 21.58 11.87 4.94
C SER A 161 21.16 12.49 3.61
N TRP A 162 19.88 12.82 3.50
CA TRP A 162 19.39 13.63 2.38
C TRP A 162 19.96 15.05 2.36
N ALA A 163 20.38 15.60 3.50
CA ALA A 163 21.10 16.89 3.50
C ALA A 163 22.40 16.81 2.68
N ASP A 164 23.12 15.69 2.76
CA ASP A 164 24.32 15.46 1.95
C ASP A 164 23.99 15.33 0.45
N PHE A 165 22.80 14.81 0.11
CA PHE A 165 22.32 14.76 -1.28
C PHE A 165 22.13 16.17 -1.88
N PHE A 166 21.64 17.12 -1.09
CA PHE A 166 21.40 18.51 -1.51
C PHE A 166 22.65 19.40 -1.41
N ASP A 167 23.73 18.93 -0.80
CA ASP A 167 25.01 19.66 -0.68
C ASP A 167 25.93 19.27 -1.85
N THR A 168 25.74 19.91 -3.01
CA THR A 168 26.49 19.61 -4.22
C THR A 168 27.95 20.11 -4.19
N GLU A 169 28.28 21.02 -3.25
CA GLU A 169 29.66 21.49 -3.06
C GLU A 169 30.49 20.45 -2.30
N LYS A 170 29.96 19.93 -1.20
CA LYS A 170 30.64 18.93 -0.37
C LYS A 170 30.61 17.53 -0.99
N PHE A 171 29.55 17.21 -1.70
CA PHE A 171 29.34 15.93 -2.38
C PHE A 171 29.08 16.16 -3.87
N PRO A 172 30.11 16.50 -4.66
CA PRO A 172 29.93 16.70 -6.10
C PRO A 172 29.56 15.39 -6.80
N GLY A 173 28.86 15.48 -7.94
CA GLY A 173 28.47 14.35 -8.77
C GLY A 173 27.04 14.45 -9.30
N ILE A 174 26.66 13.53 -10.17
CA ILE A 174 25.37 13.49 -10.84
C ILE A 174 24.29 12.95 -9.90
N ARG A 175 23.19 13.73 -9.77
CA ARG A 175 21.99 13.31 -9.03
C ARG A 175 20.97 12.71 -9.97
N ALA A 176 20.28 11.66 -9.51
CA ALA A 176 19.11 11.13 -10.20
C ALA A 176 17.91 11.05 -9.25
N ILE A 177 16.81 11.68 -9.65
CA ILE A 177 15.59 11.81 -8.84
C ILE A 177 14.36 11.42 -9.64
N ASP A 178 13.26 11.20 -8.94
CA ASP A 178 11.96 10.94 -9.56
C ASP A 178 11.55 12.15 -10.42
N GLY A 179 11.29 11.92 -11.69
CA GLY A 179 10.77 12.87 -12.67
C GLY A 179 9.42 12.42 -13.23
N SER A 180 8.74 11.49 -12.56
CA SER A 180 7.34 11.16 -12.85
C SER A 180 6.44 12.38 -12.56
N GLY A 181 5.20 12.34 -12.99
CA GLY A 181 4.25 13.43 -12.73
C GLY A 181 3.75 13.48 -11.28
N ASP A 182 4.19 12.58 -10.41
CA ASP A 182 3.75 12.47 -9.02
C ASP A 182 4.73 13.13 -8.04
N PRO A 183 4.37 14.23 -7.36
CA PRO A 183 5.25 14.91 -6.41
C PRO A 183 5.34 14.21 -5.05
N THR A 184 4.57 13.14 -4.81
CA THR A 184 4.40 12.54 -3.47
C THR A 184 5.53 11.61 -3.05
N GLY A 185 6.57 11.43 -3.84
CA GLY A 185 7.69 10.51 -3.57
C GLY A 185 8.60 10.88 -2.40
N GLY A 186 8.25 11.84 -1.56
CA GLY A 186 9.00 12.26 -0.37
C GLY A 186 10.12 13.25 -0.64
N LEU A 187 10.39 13.59 -1.89
CA LEU A 187 11.51 14.44 -2.26
C LEU A 187 11.28 15.92 -1.84
N LEU A 188 10.03 16.39 -1.90
CA LEU A 188 9.67 17.72 -1.41
C LEU A 188 9.84 17.84 0.10
N GLU A 189 9.46 16.83 0.85
CA GLU A 189 9.66 16.78 2.29
C GLU A 189 11.15 16.74 2.65
N GLN A 190 11.96 16.00 1.89
CA GLN A 190 13.41 15.98 2.08
C GLN A 190 14.04 17.34 1.78
N ALA A 191 13.66 17.96 0.68
CA ALA A 191 14.11 19.30 0.33
C ALA A 191 13.72 20.32 1.42
N PHE A 192 12.47 20.31 1.88
CA PHE A 192 11.98 21.16 2.96
C PHE A 192 12.77 20.95 4.27
N LYS A 193 13.05 19.69 4.63
CA LYS A 193 13.84 19.37 5.82
C LYS A 193 15.23 20.00 5.79
N THR A 194 15.85 20.13 4.61
CA THR A 194 17.17 20.78 4.50
C THR A 194 17.15 22.29 4.77
N THR A 195 15.97 22.90 4.74
CA THR A 195 15.79 24.31 5.14
C THR A 195 15.57 24.48 6.65
N GLY A 196 15.60 23.38 7.42
CA GLY A 196 15.31 23.35 8.86
C GLY A 196 13.83 23.09 9.19
N GLY A 197 13.00 22.77 8.18
CA GLY A 197 11.59 22.46 8.37
C GLY A 197 11.33 21.06 8.93
N ASP A 198 10.15 20.90 9.53
CA ASP A 198 9.62 19.59 9.91
C ASP A 198 8.60 19.11 8.85
N PRO A 199 8.85 18.02 8.12
CA PRO A 199 7.92 17.52 7.11
C PRO A 199 6.49 17.26 7.61
N LYS A 200 6.33 16.97 8.91
CA LYS A 200 5.01 16.78 9.53
C LYS A 200 4.23 18.11 9.71
N ALA A 201 4.94 19.23 9.71
CA ALA A 201 4.38 20.57 9.84
C ALA A 201 4.42 21.38 8.54
N MET A 202 4.71 20.72 7.41
CA MET A 202 4.76 21.36 6.09
C MET A 202 3.43 22.04 5.73
N THR A 203 3.54 23.24 5.17
CA THR A 203 2.43 24.10 4.74
C THR A 203 2.47 24.31 3.21
N PRO A 204 1.40 24.82 2.56
CA PRO A 204 1.43 25.15 1.14
C PRO A 204 2.55 26.12 0.74
N GLU A 205 2.90 27.05 1.62
CA GLU A 205 3.95 28.07 1.41
C GLU A 205 5.35 27.45 1.35
N ASP A 206 5.53 26.25 1.91
CA ASP A 206 6.81 25.55 1.94
C ASP A 206 7.11 24.78 0.64
N ILE A 207 6.10 24.59 -0.23
CA ILE A 207 6.25 23.85 -1.49
C ILE A 207 7.24 24.54 -2.42
N GLU A 208 7.10 25.86 -2.65
CA GLU A 208 7.99 26.57 -3.57
C GLU A 208 9.45 26.61 -3.08
N PRO A 209 9.75 26.89 -1.80
CA PRO A 209 11.11 26.74 -1.27
C PRO A 209 11.70 25.34 -1.45
N ALA A 210 10.88 24.28 -1.29
CA ALA A 210 11.32 22.90 -1.52
C ALA A 210 11.61 22.64 -3.02
N ILE A 211 10.76 23.13 -3.92
CA ILE A 211 10.99 23.07 -5.38
C ILE A 211 12.27 23.81 -5.77
N GLN A 212 12.52 24.97 -5.15
CA GLN A 212 13.75 25.73 -5.42
C GLN A 212 15.00 24.94 -5.04
N LYS A 213 14.98 24.22 -3.93
CA LYS A 213 16.09 23.33 -3.54
C LYS A 213 16.35 22.24 -4.59
N LEU A 214 15.33 21.74 -5.27
CA LEU A 214 15.50 20.79 -6.37
C LEU A 214 16.10 21.44 -7.62
N ARG A 215 15.69 22.68 -7.94
CA ARG A 215 16.34 23.46 -9.02
C ARG A 215 17.82 23.71 -8.75
N ASP A 216 18.18 23.96 -7.49
CA ASP A 216 19.55 24.24 -7.06
C ASP A 216 20.48 23.02 -7.21
N LEU A 217 19.96 21.80 -7.43
CA LEU A 217 20.78 20.65 -7.79
C LEU A 217 21.50 20.82 -9.13
N GLY A 218 20.98 21.69 -9.99
CA GLY A 218 21.64 22.08 -11.24
C GLY A 218 21.24 21.26 -12.46
N PRO A 219 21.81 21.63 -13.63
CA PRO A 219 21.39 21.10 -14.93
C PRO A 219 21.77 19.64 -15.18
N ASP A 220 22.74 19.09 -14.42
CA ASP A 220 23.20 17.71 -14.56
C ASP A 220 22.28 16.72 -13.78
N THR A 221 21.19 17.20 -13.19
CA THR A 221 20.22 16.35 -12.51
C THR A 221 19.44 15.51 -13.51
N ILE A 222 19.47 14.18 -13.33
CA ILE A 222 18.72 13.23 -14.15
C ILE A 222 17.34 13.01 -13.52
N TYR A 223 16.29 13.20 -14.32
CA TYR A 223 14.90 12.96 -13.92
C TYR A 223 14.43 11.64 -14.51
N TRP A 224 14.46 10.54 -13.72
CA TRP A 224 13.94 9.26 -14.17
C TRP A 224 12.42 9.20 -14.05
N LYS A 225 11.74 8.48 -14.96
CA LYS A 225 10.27 8.41 -15.02
C LYS A 225 9.72 7.07 -14.52
N THR A 226 10.56 6.06 -14.43
CA THR A 226 10.18 4.72 -14.00
C THR A 226 11.21 4.13 -13.04
N GLY A 227 10.75 3.26 -12.13
CA GLY A 227 11.68 2.54 -11.26
C GLY A 227 12.71 1.69 -12.02
N ALA A 228 12.39 1.26 -13.25
CA ALA A 228 13.36 0.57 -14.12
C ALA A 228 14.47 1.49 -14.58
N GLU A 229 14.17 2.74 -14.91
CA GLU A 229 15.21 3.75 -15.26
C GLU A 229 16.11 4.04 -14.07
N SER A 230 15.56 4.24 -12.85
CA SER A 230 16.38 4.44 -11.65
C SER A 230 17.31 3.26 -11.38
N GLN A 231 16.84 2.03 -11.59
CA GLN A 231 17.63 0.81 -11.50
C GLN A 231 18.76 0.80 -12.52
N GLN A 232 18.47 1.12 -13.79
CA GLN A 232 19.44 1.17 -14.86
C GLN A 232 20.54 2.22 -14.60
N LEU A 233 20.19 3.40 -14.08
CA LEU A 233 21.14 4.44 -13.70
C LEU A 233 22.14 3.97 -12.64
N ALA A 234 21.68 3.19 -11.66
CA ALA A 234 22.57 2.59 -10.67
C ALA A 234 23.42 1.45 -11.27
N GLU A 235 22.84 0.58 -12.13
CA GLU A 235 23.57 -0.52 -12.76
C GLU A 235 24.63 -0.03 -13.76
N SER A 236 24.35 1.02 -14.51
CA SER A 236 25.32 1.65 -15.42
C SER A 236 26.37 2.49 -14.70
N GLY A 237 26.09 2.91 -13.46
CA GLY A 237 26.96 3.81 -12.71
C GLY A 237 26.97 5.25 -13.24
N GLU A 238 25.94 5.65 -14.00
CA GLU A 238 25.82 6.98 -14.61
C GLU A 238 25.57 8.08 -13.59
N ALA A 239 24.76 7.82 -12.56
CA ALA A 239 24.47 8.77 -11.49
C ALA A 239 25.27 8.44 -10.23
N ASP A 240 25.82 9.44 -9.55
CA ASP A 240 26.61 9.25 -8.33
C ASP A 240 25.72 9.09 -7.09
N MET A 241 24.55 9.75 -7.07
CA MET A 241 23.50 9.58 -6.05
C MET A 241 22.15 9.42 -6.74
N VAL A 242 21.40 8.39 -6.35
CA VAL A 242 20.11 8.04 -6.95
C VAL A 242 19.05 7.89 -5.86
N MET A 243 17.96 8.64 -5.99
CA MET A 243 16.72 8.35 -5.28
C MET A 243 16.11 7.06 -5.85
N MET A 244 15.83 6.06 -5.03
CA MET A 244 15.32 4.78 -5.50
C MET A 244 14.29 4.17 -4.53
N TRP A 245 13.37 3.40 -5.09
CA TRP A 245 12.56 2.48 -4.29
C TRP A 245 13.40 1.29 -3.86
N THR A 246 13.23 0.85 -2.60
CA THR A 246 14.06 -0.22 -1.99
C THR A 246 14.11 -1.50 -2.81
N GLY A 247 13.00 -1.92 -3.44
CA GLY A 247 12.99 -3.09 -4.31
C GLY A 247 13.83 -2.93 -5.57
N ARG A 248 13.86 -1.75 -6.17
CA ARG A 248 14.72 -1.43 -7.33
C ARG A 248 16.18 -1.31 -6.93
N ALA A 249 16.44 -0.67 -5.80
CA ALA A 249 17.78 -0.57 -5.22
C ALA A 249 18.38 -1.95 -4.90
N MET A 250 17.59 -2.84 -4.28
CA MET A 250 17.96 -4.22 -4.03
C MET A 250 18.30 -4.96 -5.32
N THR A 251 17.44 -4.84 -6.35
CA THR A 251 17.65 -5.50 -7.63
C THR A 251 18.93 -5.01 -8.31
N ALA A 252 19.18 -3.70 -8.33
CA ALA A 252 20.41 -3.14 -8.86
C ALA A 252 21.66 -3.70 -8.16
N VAL A 253 21.64 -3.76 -6.81
CA VAL A 253 22.77 -4.33 -6.05
C VAL A 253 22.95 -5.83 -6.34
N LYS A 254 21.86 -6.61 -6.44
CA LYS A 254 21.93 -8.02 -6.86
C LYS A 254 22.51 -8.19 -8.25
N ASN A 255 22.27 -7.26 -9.16
CA ASN A 255 22.82 -7.25 -10.51
C ASN A 255 24.26 -6.72 -10.57
N GLY A 256 24.85 -6.35 -9.42
CA GLY A 256 26.27 -5.98 -9.31
C GLY A 256 26.52 -4.50 -9.16
N ALA A 257 25.50 -3.63 -9.09
CA ALA A 257 25.68 -2.21 -8.85
C ALA A 257 26.39 -1.96 -7.50
N GLN A 258 27.47 -1.20 -7.54
CA GLN A 258 28.29 -0.89 -6.37
C GLN A 258 27.78 0.38 -5.67
N TYR A 259 26.59 0.24 -5.07
CA TYR A 259 25.89 1.31 -4.36
C TYR A 259 25.51 0.89 -2.96
N THR A 260 25.43 1.87 -2.06
CA THR A 260 25.05 1.69 -0.66
C THR A 260 23.83 2.56 -0.33
N PRO A 261 22.80 2.04 0.36
CA PRO A 261 21.64 2.81 0.79
C PRO A 261 21.97 3.69 2.00
N VAL A 262 21.41 4.89 2.02
CA VAL A 262 21.34 5.78 3.20
C VAL A 262 19.97 5.62 3.84
N TRP A 263 19.94 5.10 5.06
CA TRP A 263 18.69 4.83 5.78
C TRP A 263 18.21 6.00 6.65
N GLN A 264 19.05 7.01 6.86
CA GLN A 264 18.62 8.18 7.61
C GLN A 264 17.54 8.95 6.84
N ASP A 265 16.39 9.14 7.44
CA ASP A 265 15.24 9.85 6.88
C ASP A 265 14.68 9.25 5.58
N TRP A 266 14.76 7.92 5.42
CA TRP A 266 14.09 7.25 4.32
C TRP A 266 12.56 7.38 4.44
N LEU A 267 11.87 7.53 3.31
CA LEU A 267 10.41 7.60 3.32
C LEU A 267 9.81 6.19 3.40
N VAL A 268 8.92 6.01 4.37
CA VAL A 268 8.06 4.83 4.46
C VAL A 268 6.88 5.00 3.51
N VAL A 269 6.74 4.10 2.57
CA VAL A 269 5.61 4.07 1.62
C VAL A 269 4.88 2.75 1.76
N MET A 270 3.57 2.80 1.63
CA MET A 270 2.71 1.62 1.60
C MET A 270 1.90 1.63 0.32
N ASP A 271 1.86 0.49 -0.36
CA ASP A 271 0.75 0.30 -1.29
C ASP A 271 -0.45 -0.23 -0.53
N GLN A 272 -1.62 0.01 -1.10
CA GLN A 272 -2.91 -0.20 -0.45
C GLN A 272 -3.80 -1.10 -1.30
N MET A 273 -4.37 -2.13 -0.68
CA MET A 273 -5.38 -2.97 -1.29
C MET A 273 -6.77 -2.40 -1.04
N THR A 274 -7.54 -2.25 -2.08
CA THR A 274 -8.86 -1.62 -2.08
C THR A 274 -9.90 -2.47 -2.80
N ILE A 275 -11.17 -2.22 -2.51
CA ILE A 275 -12.29 -2.78 -3.28
C ILE A 275 -13.01 -1.60 -3.95
N PRO A 276 -13.11 -1.56 -5.29
CA PRO A 276 -13.83 -0.49 -5.99
C PRO A 276 -15.32 -0.40 -5.63
N VAL A 277 -15.87 0.79 -5.71
CA VAL A 277 -17.33 1.00 -5.66
C VAL A 277 -17.96 0.36 -6.90
N GLY A 278 -19.02 -0.44 -6.69
CA GLY A 278 -19.73 -1.11 -7.78
C GLY A 278 -19.23 -2.51 -8.14
N VAL A 279 -18.30 -3.06 -7.36
CA VAL A 279 -17.88 -4.48 -7.49
C VAL A 279 -19.09 -5.40 -7.30
N LYS A 280 -19.23 -6.40 -8.19
CA LYS A 280 -20.39 -7.31 -8.22
C LYS A 280 -20.37 -8.34 -7.11
N ASP A 281 -19.20 -8.89 -6.79
CA ASP A 281 -19.01 -9.93 -5.77
C ASP A 281 -18.07 -9.44 -4.67
N THR A 282 -18.60 -8.56 -3.83
CA THR A 282 -17.84 -7.96 -2.73
C THR A 282 -17.34 -9.01 -1.73
N ASP A 283 -18.11 -10.09 -1.47
CA ASP A 283 -17.68 -11.14 -0.54
C ASP A 283 -16.48 -11.93 -1.09
N ALA A 284 -16.43 -12.17 -2.40
CA ALA A 284 -15.26 -12.78 -3.03
C ALA A 284 -14.03 -11.85 -2.98
N ALA A 285 -14.22 -10.53 -3.15
CA ALA A 285 -13.15 -9.55 -3.00
C ALA A 285 -12.60 -9.52 -1.56
N TYR A 286 -13.46 -9.56 -0.53
CA TYR A 286 -13.02 -9.69 0.86
C TYR A 286 -12.27 -11.00 1.13
N ALA A 287 -12.69 -12.11 0.54
CA ALA A 287 -11.99 -13.38 0.68
C ALA A 287 -10.56 -13.30 0.10
N LEU A 288 -10.37 -12.62 -1.04
CA LEU A 288 -9.05 -12.37 -1.60
C LEU A 288 -8.22 -11.47 -0.68
N LEU A 289 -8.76 -10.35 -0.22
CA LEU A 289 -8.06 -9.46 0.73
C LEU A 289 -7.63 -10.23 1.97
N ASN A 290 -8.53 -10.98 2.60
CA ASN A 290 -8.21 -11.75 3.81
C ASN A 290 -7.14 -12.81 3.58
N ALA A 291 -7.16 -13.50 2.42
CA ALA A 291 -6.11 -14.44 2.03
C ALA A 291 -4.76 -13.74 1.85
N TYR A 292 -4.75 -12.56 1.22
CA TYR A 292 -3.54 -11.77 0.99
C TYR A 292 -2.90 -11.28 2.30
N LEU A 293 -3.71 -10.91 3.31
CA LEU A 293 -3.25 -10.48 4.62
C LEU A 293 -2.58 -11.60 5.43
N GLY A 294 -2.68 -12.87 4.99
CA GLY A 294 -2.13 -14.02 5.69
C GLY A 294 -0.63 -14.02 5.82
N GLN A 295 -0.11 -14.56 6.94
CA GLN A 295 1.32 -14.63 7.21
C GLN A 295 2.10 -15.22 6.02
N ARG A 296 1.69 -16.39 5.50
CA ARG A 296 2.42 -17.07 4.42
C ARG A 296 2.35 -16.31 3.10
N SER A 297 1.21 -15.69 2.78
CA SER A 297 1.08 -14.83 1.60
C SER A 297 2.06 -13.67 1.65
N GLN A 298 2.18 -13.02 2.79
CA GLN A 298 3.10 -11.91 3.01
C GLN A 298 4.58 -12.35 3.00
N GLU A 299 4.89 -13.55 3.50
CA GLU A 299 6.23 -14.12 3.38
C GLU A 299 6.60 -14.39 1.92
N ILE A 300 5.71 -15.01 1.14
CA ILE A 300 5.94 -15.28 -0.30
C ILE A 300 6.16 -13.98 -1.08
N LEU A 301 5.32 -12.97 -0.84
CA LEU A 301 5.48 -11.65 -1.46
C LEU A 301 6.89 -11.10 -1.20
N SER A 302 7.30 -11.08 0.06
CA SER A 302 8.60 -10.55 0.47
C SER A 302 9.78 -11.35 -0.09
N GLU A 303 9.66 -12.69 -0.12
CA GLU A 303 10.66 -13.58 -0.71
C GLU A 303 10.85 -13.35 -2.22
N LYS A 304 9.80 -12.89 -2.92
CA LYS A 304 9.83 -12.63 -4.37
C LYS A 304 10.25 -11.21 -4.72
N THR A 305 9.92 -10.23 -3.87
CA THR A 305 10.01 -8.81 -4.23
C THR A 305 10.96 -8.00 -3.36
N SER A 306 11.42 -8.54 -2.22
CA SER A 306 12.12 -7.81 -1.13
C SER A 306 11.29 -6.73 -0.43
N TYR A 307 10.04 -6.57 -0.76
CA TYR A 307 9.18 -5.65 -0.03
C TYR A 307 8.87 -6.17 1.37
N THR A 308 8.70 -5.28 2.31
CA THR A 308 8.49 -5.65 3.70
C THR A 308 7.05 -6.12 3.92
N PRO A 309 6.86 -7.30 4.52
CA PRO A 309 5.55 -7.83 4.80
C PRO A 309 4.79 -6.96 5.82
N ILE A 310 3.47 -6.85 5.64
CA ILE A 310 2.60 -6.11 6.57
C ILE A 310 2.08 -6.98 7.71
N HIS A 311 2.24 -8.28 7.65
CA HIS A 311 1.86 -9.19 8.72
C HIS A 311 3.00 -9.26 9.78
N MET A 312 2.74 -8.82 11.02
CA MET A 312 3.77 -8.67 12.07
C MET A 312 4.51 -9.98 12.43
N ASP A 313 3.90 -11.14 12.22
CA ASP A 313 4.52 -12.43 12.50
C ASP A 313 5.24 -13.03 11.26
N ALA A 314 5.20 -12.37 10.09
CA ALA A 314 5.83 -12.87 8.88
C ALA A 314 7.36 -12.91 9.03
N LYS A 315 7.96 -14.02 8.57
CA LYS A 315 9.41 -14.27 8.62
C LYS A 315 9.88 -14.78 7.26
N PRO A 316 9.98 -13.91 6.26
CA PRO A 316 10.38 -14.30 4.93
C PRO A 316 11.80 -14.87 4.93
N LYS A 317 12.02 -15.91 4.12
CA LYS A 317 13.34 -16.51 3.90
C LYS A 317 14.00 -15.84 2.72
N VAL A 318 14.89 -14.91 3.00
CA VAL A 318 15.56 -14.10 1.99
C VAL A 318 17.08 -14.21 2.11
N ASP A 319 17.79 -13.96 0.99
CA ASP A 319 19.23 -13.85 1.00
C ASP A 319 19.73 -12.57 1.70
N GLU A 320 21.03 -12.48 1.94
CA GLU A 320 21.65 -11.38 2.67
C GLU A 320 21.41 -10.02 1.99
N VAL A 321 21.48 -9.96 0.66
CA VAL A 321 21.25 -8.72 -0.10
C VAL A 321 19.79 -8.28 0.07
N THR A 322 18.84 -9.19 -0.10
CA THR A 322 17.42 -8.88 0.12
C THR A 322 17.17 -8.42 1.55
N ALA A 323 17.73 -9.12 2.56
CA ALA A 323 17.61 -8.75 3.96
C ALA A 323 18.15 -7.33 4.22
N ALA A 324 19.20 -6.92 3.51
CA ALA A 324 19.76 -5.57 3.61
C ALA A 324 18.80 -4.47 3.13
N PHE A 325 17.77 -4.77 2.38
CA PHE A 325 16.77 -3.82 1.87
C PHE A 325 15.38 -3.96 2.51
N LEU A 326 15.14 -4.95 3.37
CA LEU A 326 13.89 -5.01 4.13
C LEU A 326 13.81 -3.84 5.13
N THR A 327 12.66 -3.20 5.21
CA THR A 327 12.43 -2.01 6.05
C THR A 327 11.94 -2.35 7.47
N SER A 328 11.86 -3.64 7.82
CA SER A 328 11.26 -4.14 9.08
C SER A 328 12.19 -4.16 10.29
N THR A 329 13.48 -3.83 10.15
CA THR A 329 14.36 -3.81 11.31
C THR A 329 14.04 -2.62 12.22
N GLN A 330 14.14 -2.82 13.53
CA GLN A 330 13.86 -1.75 14.50
C GLN A 330 14.71 -0.51 14.27
N GLU A 331 15.97 -0.69 13.86
CA GLU A 331 16.86 0.40 13.50
C GLU A 331 16.29 1.23 12.34
N ARG A 332 15.91 0.59 11.23
CA ARG A 332 15.37 1.27 10.06
C ARG A 332 14.03 1.94 10.33
N ILE A 333 13.12 1.27 11.05
CA ILE A 333 11.85 1.87 11.46
C ILE A 333 12.09 3.18 12.23
N SER A 334 13.10 3.23 13.11
CA SER A 334 13.43 4.44 13.87
C SER A 334 14.05 5.57 13.04
N GLN A 335 14.62 5.25 11.88
CA GLN A 335 15.24 6.21 10.97
C GLN A 335 14.30 6.70 9.86
N GLY A 336 13.19 6.00 9.64
CA GLY A 336 12.22 6.34 8.61
C GLY A 336 11.20 7.39 9.08
N TYR A 337 10.54 8.01 8.13
CA TYR A 337 9.37 8.85 8.38
C TYR A 337 8.22 8.48 7.46
N GLN A 338 7.00 8.71 7.94
CA GLN A 338 5.79 8.53 7.13
C GLN A 338 5.40 9.84 6.47
N GLN A 339 4.87 9.74 5.27
CA GLN A 339 4.34 10.87 4.53
C GLN A 339 3.21 11.58 5.30
N ASN A 340 3.12 12.89 5.18
CA ASN A 340 2.05 13.68 5.77
C ASN A 340 0.79 13.59 4.89
N ILE A 341 0.06 12.50 4.98
CA ILE A 341 -1.16 12.27 4.18
C ILE A 341 -2.17 13.42 4.28
N PRO A 342 -2.49 13.98 5.48
CA PRO A 342 -3.38 15.14 5.57
C PRO A 342 -2.93 16.38 4.80
N PHE A 343 -1.61 16.60 4.70
CA PHE A 343 -1.05 17.67 3.86
C PHE A 343 -1.28 17.37 2.38
N TRP A 344 -0.94 16.16 1.93
CA TRP A 344 -1.03 15.76 0.53
C TRP A 344 -2.47 15.74 0.01
N VAL A 345 -3.42 15.21 0.79
CA VAL A 345 -4.86 15.25 0.42
C VAL A 345 -5.35 16.65 0.10
N LYS A 346 -4.82 17.68 0.81
CA LYS A 346 -5.26 19.07 0.62
C LYS A 346 -4.49 19.83 -0.43
N ASN A 347 -3.24 19.46 -0.68
CA ASN A 347 -2.30 20.29 -1.43
C ASN A 347 -1.71 19.59 -2.66
N PHE A 348 -2.20 18.40 -2.99
CA PHE A 348 -1.69 17.62 -4.12
C PHE A 348 -1.69 18.42 -5.44
N ASP A 349 -2.80 19.05 -5.78
CA ASP A 349 -2.93 19.78 -7.06
C ASP A 349 -1.93 20.94 -7.14
N LEU A 350 -1.75 21.69 -6.05
CA LEU A 350 -0.77 22.78 -5.98
C LEU A 350 0.66 22.25 -6.11
N ALA A 351 0.99 21.17 -5.42
CA ALA A 351 2.30 20.55 -5.49
C ALA A 351 2.57 19.97 -6.90
N ALA A 352 1.58 19.32 -7.51
CA ALA A 352 1.68 18.77 -8.87
C ALA A 352 1.87 19.86 -9.93
N GLU A 353 1.21 21.02 -9.80
CA GLU A 353 1.44 22.18 -10.66
C GLU A 353 2.90 22.64 -10.60
N LYS A 354 3.42 22.85 -9.38
CA LYS A 354 4.80 23.29 -9.15
C LYS A 354 5.83 22.25 -9.60
N TRP A 355 5.54 21.00 -9.35
CA TRP A 355 6.36 19.87 -9.81
C TRP A 355 6.43 19.79 -11.33
N THR A 356 5.30 19.96 -12.01
CA THR A 356 5.23 19.99 -13.48
C THR A 356 6.05 21.17 -14.05
N ALA A 357 5.98 22.33 -13.39
CA ALA A 357 6.79 23.50 -13.78
C ALA A 357 8.27 23.20 -13.64
N LEU A 358 8.71 22.60 -12.52
CA LEU A 358 10.11 22.15 -12.35
C LEU A 358 10.56 21.23 -13.48
N LEU A 359 9.78 20.19 -13.79
CA LEU A 359 10.13 19.21 -14.83
C LEU A 359 10.13 19.80 -16.25
N SER A 360 9.42 20.91 -16.47
CA SER A 360 9.36 21.64 -17.74
C SER A 360 10.48 22.69 -17.87
N GLY A 361 11.33 22.85 -16.85
CA GLY A 361 12.40 23.85 -16.84
C GLY A 361 11.91 25.27 -16.57
N ASN A 362 10.74 25.44 -15.96
CA ASN A 362 10.13 26.73 -15.61
C ASN A 362 10.22 27.04 -14.10
#